data_3464b35198b6bd5a262c3e2fd2fc5481
#
_entry.id   3464b35198b6bd5a262c3e2fd2fc5481
#
_cell.length_a   1.000
_cell.length_b   1.000
_cell.length_c   1.000
_cell.angle_alpha   90.00
_cell.angle_beta   90.00
_cell.angle_gamma   90.00
#
_symmetry.space_group_name_H-M   'P 1'
#
loop_
_entity.id
_entity.type
_entity.pdbx_description
1 polymer ?
#
loop_
_entity_poly.entity_id
_entity_poly.type
_entity_poly.pdbx_seq_one_letter_code
_entity_poly.pdbx_strand_id
1 'polypeptide(L)'
;MKTKSIIFFTFMFVATYCGIQAQKSEKIDSSQFVAFYHYTIQTQDDEGIDVTDSIQLALLVGSRATYCTNIQSYNRDGRANREMLNAFQMHISNVLTDTEKTEVVSLEPLYPYRYMTHEPLAKVEWELADDTLTINELFCQRAVGKLYGKSWTVWYTEEIPSSAGPWKLRGLPGLIVKAEDKEGIHCFLLYETKNEVRDINSINHPDYHKVNRKNLMMF
;
A
#
# COMPACT_ATOMS: atom_id res chain seq x y z
N MET A 1 -30.34 47.16 61.77
CA MET A 1 -29.27 46.21 61.43
C MET A 1 -29.70 45.44 60.21
N LYS A 2 -29.10 45.67 59.05
CA LYS A 2 -29.44 45.02 57.76
C LYS A 2 -28.37 43.96 57.48
N THR A 3 -28.77 42.70 57.55
CA THR A 3 -27.91 41.57 57.17
C THR A 3 -27.91 41.43 55.66
N LYS A 4 -26.74 41.59 55.04
CA LYS A 4 -26.52 41.32 53.61
C LYS A 4 -26.20 39.86 53.41
N SER A 5 -27.08 39.17 52.69
CA SER A 5 -26.88 37.79 52.23
C SER A 5 -25.98 37.81 51.01
N ILE A 6 -24.80 37.20 51.10
CA ILE A 6 -23.88 37.02 50.00
C ILE A 6 -24.18 35.63 49.38
N ILE A 7 -24.75 35.68 48.17
CA ILE A 7 -24.95 34.44 47.36
C ILE A 7 -23.66 34.17 46.61
N PHE A 8 -22.99 33.10 47.02
CA PHE A 8 -21.82 32.54 46.29
C PHE A 8 -22.31 31.75 45.09
N PHE A 9 -22.14 32.30 43.88
CA PHE A 9 -22.39 31.58 42.64
C PHE A 9 -21.15 30.75 42.31
N THR A 10 -21.19 29.44 42.62
CA THR A 10 -20.16 28.51 42.20
C THR A 10 -20.39 28.16 40.73
N PHE A 11 -19.60 28.75 39.86
CA PHE A 11 -19.54 28.41 38.44
C PHE A 11 -18.81 27.07 38.31
N MET A 12 -19.54 26.02 38.12
CA MET A 12 -19.02 24.66 37.86
C MET A 12 -18.59 24.60 36.37
N PHE A 13 -17.30 24.82 36.13
CA PHE A 13 -16.68 24.65 34.81
C PHE A 13 -16.65 23.15 34.51
N VAL A 14 -17.64 22.64 33.79
CA VAL A 14 -17.59 21.32 33.17
C VAL A 14 -16.66 21.43 31.96
N ALA A 15 -15.39 21.17 32.17
CA ALA A 15 -14.45 20.94 31.09
C ALA A 15 -14.85 19.63 30.39
N THR A 16 -15.60 19.73 29.30
CA THR A 16 -15.76 18.63 28.37
C THR A 16 -14.39 18.35 27.73
N TYR A 17 -13.66 17.42 28.33
CA TYR A 17 -12.51 16.81 27.69
C TYR A 17 -13.02 16.08 26.42
N CYS A 18 -13.04 16.78 25.31
CA CYS A 18 -13.13 16.18 24.00
C CYS A 18 -11.80 15.46 23.77
N GLY A 19 -11.68 14.26 24.30
CA GLY A 19 -10.54 13.40 24.05
C GLY A 19 -10.48 13.12 22.56
N ILE A 20 -9.57 13.78 21.85
CA ILE A 20 -9.13 13.34 20.54
C ILE A 20 -8.45 12.00 20.80
N GLN A 21 -9.22 10.92 20.76
CA GLN A 21 -8.65 9.57 20.67
C GLN A 21 -8.00 9.49 19.30
N ALA A 22 -6.69 9.65 19.27
CA ALA A 22 -5.89 9.20 18.14
C ALA A 22 -6.28 7.74 17.91
N GLN A 23 -6.98 7.47 16.82
CA GLN A 23 -7.49 6.14 16.51
C GLN A 23 -6.26 5.26 16.29
N LYS A 24 -5.96 4.44 17.30
CA LYS A 24 -4.79 3.55 17.32
C LYS A 24 -4.96 2.54 16.18
N SER A 25 -3.96 2.45 15.30
CA SER A 25 -3.96 1.38 14.29
C SER A 25 -3.97 0.02 15.00
N GLU A 26 -4.85 -0.86 14.55
CA GLU A 26 -4.97 -2.21 15.07
C GLU A 26 -4.03 -3.14 14.33
N LYS A 27 -3.30 -3.98 15.05
CA LYS A 27 -2.48 -5.02 14.45
C LYS A 27 -3.39 -6.08 13.81
N ILE A 28 -3.20 -6.31 12.52
CA ILE A 28 -3.94 -7.31 11.74
C ILE A 28 -3.15 -8.61 11.67
N ASP A 29 -1.84 -8.52 11.38
CA ASP A 29 -0.97 -9.67 11.13
C ASP A 29 0.48 -9.33 11.49
N SER A 30 1.38 -10.27 11.28
CA SER A 30 2.84 -10.06 11.29
C SER A 30 3.44 -10.64 10.03
N SER A 31 4.43 -9.96 9.45
CA SER A 31 5.14 -10.49 8.30
C SER A 31 5.92 -11.75 8.68
N GLN A 32 5.94 -12.70 7.77
CA GLN A 32 6.82 -13.88 7.79
C GLN A 32 8.14 -13.56 7.10
N PHE A 33 8.06 -12.76 6.04
CA PHE A 33 9.19 -12.22 5.32
C PHE A 33 8.83 -10.87 4.69
N VAL A 34 9.84 -10.17 4.20
CA VAL A 34 9.69 -8.92 3.44
C VAL A 34 10.36 -9.10 2.08
N ALA A 35 9.64 -8.76 1.00
CA ALA A 35 10.15 -8.75 -0.36
C ALA A 35 10.36 -7.31 -0.82
N PHE A 36 11.53 -7.02 -1.41
CA PHE A 36 11.90 -5.69 -1.85
C PHE A 36 11.94 -5.62 -3.37
N TYR A 37 11.28 -4.58 -3.92
CA TYR A 37 11.15 -4.40 -5.35
C TYR A 37 11.72 -3.07 -5.81
N HIS A 38 12.38 -3.05 -6.96
CA HIS A 38 12.48 -1.87 -7.78
C HIS A 38 11.19 -1.72 -8.57
N TYR A 39 10.55 -0.58 -8.44
CA TYR A 39 9.44 -0.19 -9.27
C TYR A 39 9.88 0.93 -10.19
N THR A 40 9.69 0.76 -11.49
CA THR A 40 9.94 1.79 -12.50
C THR A 40 8.65 2.15 -13.20
N ILE A 41 8.53 3.43 -13.55
CA ILE A 41 7.42 3.96 -14.35
C ILE A 41 7.95 4.82 -15.47
N GLN A 42 7.42 4.61 -16.68
CA GLN A 42 7.66 5.47 -17.82
C GLN A 42 6.66 6.62 -17.79
N THR A 43 7.15 7.85 -17.80
CA THR A 43 6.35 9.08 -17.82
C THR A 43 6.88 10.03 -18.88
N GLN A 44 6.24 11.18 -19.04
CA GLN A 44 6.78 12.28 -19.82
C GLN A 44 6.98 13.49 -18.90
N ASP A 45 8.06 14.22 -19.10
CA ASP A 45 8.27 15.49 -18.43
C ASP A 45 7.41 16.61 -19.03
N ASP A 46 7.53 17.81 -18.49
CA ASP A 46 6.77 19.00 -18.94
C ASP A 46 7.07 19.39 -20.40
N GLU A 47 8.17 18.91 -20.96
CA GLU A 47 8.58 19.12 -22.36
C GLU A 47 8.13 17.98 -23.29
N GLY A 48 7.49 16.93 -22.73
CA GLY A 48 7.03 15.74 -23.45
C GLY A 48 8.15 14.74 -23.77
N ILE A 49 9.27 14.82 -23.06
CA ILE A 49 10.39 13.88 -23.19
C ILE A 49 10.12 12.68 -22.28
N ASP A 50 10.28 11.47 -22.83
CA ASP A 50 10.12 10.24 -22.06
C ASP A 50 11.17 10.16 -20.95
N VAL A 51 10.71 10.00 -19.72
CA VAL A 51 11.53 9.84 -18.53
C VAL A 51 11.15 8.57 -17.78
N THR A 52 12.13 7.96 -17.13
CA THR A 52 11.92 6.79 -16.28
C THR A 52 12.14 7.18 -14.84
N ASP A 53 11.07 7.16 -14.05
CA ASP A 53 11.17 7.29 -12.60
C ASP A 53 11.30 5.92 -11.93
N SER A 54 12.00 5.87 -10.81
CA SER A 54 12.19 4.64 -10.07
C SER A 54 12.10 4.85 -8.56
N ILE A 55 11.41 3.94 -7.89
CA ILE A 55 11.34 3.90 -6.42
C ILE A 55 11.54 2.47 -5.93
N GLN A 56 11.97 2.36 -4.68
CA GLN A 56 12.05 1.07 -4.01
C GLN A 56 10.81 0.84 -3.15
N LEU A 57 10.27 -0.37 -3.23
CA LEU A 57 9.12 -0.81 -2.46
C LEU A 57 9.51 -1.93 -1.52
N ALA A 58 8.85 -1.98 -0.37
CA ALA A 58 8.85 -3.11 0.56
C ALA A 58 7.45 -3.72 0.61
N LEU A 59 7.37 -5.02 0.39
CA LEU A 59 6.16 -5.83 0.53
C LEU A 59 6.32 -6.71 1.77
N LEU A 60 5.64 -6.36 2.86
CA LEU A 60 5.52 -7.19 4.04
C LEU A 60 4.51 -8.30 3.73
N VAL A 61 4.91 -9.56 3.89
CA VAL A 61 4.08 -10.71 3.59
C VAL A 61 3.81 -11.47 4.88
N GLY A 62 2.57 -11.41 5.35
CA GLY A 62 2.05 -12.18 6.47
C GLY A 62 1.23 -13.39 6.01
N SER A 63 0.62 -14.07 6.97
CA SER A 63 -0.21 -15.26 6.72
C SER A 63 -1.56 -14.93 6.08
N ARG A 64 -2.14 -13.79 6.45
CA ARG A 64 -3.46 -13.33 5.99
C ARG A 64 -3.45 -11.92 5.40
N ALA A 65 -2.42 -11.15 5.68
CA ALA A 65 -2.33 -9.78 5.19
C ALA A 65 -0.98 -9.51 4.51
N THR A 66 -1.00 -8.61 3.51
CA THR A 66 0.21 -8.05 2.92
C THR A 66 0.15 -6.53 2.96
N TYR A 67 1.29 -5.88 3.15
CA TYR A 67 1.40 -4.43 3.10
C TYR A 67 2.54 -4.01 2.18
N CYS A 68 2.19 -3.40 1.06
CA CYS A 68 3.14 -2.84 0.10
C CYS A 68 3.29 -1.34 0.34
N THR A 69 4.51 -0.89 0.53
CA THR A 69 4.83 0.53 0.82
C THR A 69 6.16 0.92 0.22
N ASN A 70 6.45 2.22 0.14
CA ASN A 70 7.78 2.68 -0.26
C ASN A 70 8.82 2.41 0.84
N ILE A 71 10.09 2.32 0.43
CA ILE A 71 11.20 1.97 1.34
C ILE A 71 11.41 3.01 2.45
N GLN A 72 11.10 4.28 2.22
CA GLN A 72 11.23 5.34 3.21
C GLN A 72 10.20 5.15 4.34
N SER A 73 8.96 4.81 4.00
CA SER A 73 7.93 4.48 4.99
C SER A 73 8.23 3.19 5.75
N TYR A 74 8.76 2.18 5.06
CA TYR A 74 9.21 0.94 5.66
C TYR A 74 10.32 1.18 6.70
N ASN A 75 11.37 1.94 6.37
CA ASN A 75 12.52 2.20 7.25
C ASN A 75 12.15 3.02 8.50
N ARG A 76 11.00 3.67 8.52
CA ARG A 76 10.51 4.51 9.62
C ARG A 76 9.37 3.89 10.42
N ASP A 77 9.14 2.58 10.28
CA ASP A 77 8.02 1.88 10.93
C ASP A 77 6.66 2.57 10.67
N GLY A 78 6.45 3.06 9.45
CA GLY A 78 5.24 3.79 9.06
C GLY A 78 5.16 5.23 9.59
N ARG A 79 6.19 5.75 10.27
CA ARG A 79 6.26 7.15 10.71
C ARG A 79 6.73 8.05 9.57
N ALA A 80 5.85 8.34 8.64
CA ALA A 80 6.17 9.23 7.53
C ALA A 80 6.28 10.70 7.98
N ASN A 81 7.36 11.39 7.58
CA ASN A 81 7.43 12.84 7.69
C ASN A 81 6.58 13.47 6.56
N ARG A 82 5.76 14.45 6.92
CA ARG A 82 4.79 15.11 6.01
C ARG A 82 5.45 15.69 4.74
N GLU A 83 6.70 16.16 4.83
CA GLU A 83 7.42 16.79 3.72
C GLU A 83 7.96 15.78 2.69
N MET A 84 8.36 14.58 3.12
CA MET A 84 8.85 13.54 2.20
C MET A 84 7.73 12.78 1.49
N LEU A 85 6.53 12.77 2.04
CA LEU A 85 5.33 12.19 1.41
C LEU A 85 4.97 12.91 0.10
N ASN A 86 5.36 14.17 -0.03
CA ASN A 86 4.97 15.00 -1.18
C ASN A 86 5.88 14.86 -2.40
N ALA A 87 7.14 14.46 -2.23
CA ALA A 87 8.14 14.50 -3.31
C ALA A 87 8.26 13.20 -4.13
N PHE A 88 7.93 12.02 -3.53
CA PHE A 88 8.22 10.72 -4.15
C PHE A 88 7.02 9.78 -4.28
N GLN A 89 5.80 10.21 -3.90
CA GLN A 89 4.65 9.30 -3.79
C GLN A 89 3.65 9.37 -4.95
N MET A 90 3.96 10.09 -6.00
CA MET A 90 2.95 10.37 -7.04
C MET A 90 2.63 9.16 -7.94
N HIS A 91 3.38 8.06 -7.88
CA HIS A 91 3.26 7.01 -8.88
C HIS A 91 2.65 5.69 -8.40
N ILE A 92 2.66 5.42 -7.10
CA ILE A 92 2.08 4.17 -6.58
C ILE A 92 1.54 4.33 -5.16
N SER A 93 0.35 3.78 -4.92
CA SER A 93 -0.32 3.77 -3.62
C SER A 93 0.38 2.82 -2.63
N ASN A 94 0.37 3.17 -1.35
CA ASN A 94 0.57 2.18 -0.30
C ASN A 94 -0.66 1.29 -0.22
N VAL A 95 -0.48 -0.02 -0.23
CA VAL A 95 -1.57 -0.98 -0.33
C VAL A 95 -1.52 -1.99 0.79
N LEU A 96 -2.59 -2.06 1.57
CA LEU A 96 -2.87 -3.14 2.51
C LEU A 96 -3.88 -4.09 1.87
N THR A 97 -3.54 -5.37 1.80
CA THR A 97 -4.47 -6.43 1.39
C THR A 97 -4.76 -7.32 2.58
N ASP A 98 -6.01 -7.45 2.97
CA ASP A 98 -6.49 -8.40 3.98
C ASP A 98 -7.25 -9.52 3.26
N THR A 99 -6.68 -10.72 3.24
CA THR A 99 -7.27 -11.87 2.54
C THR A 99 -8.43 -12.48 3.30
N GLU A 100 -8.47 -12.34 4.62
CA GLU A 100 -9.56 -12.82 5.45
C GLU A 100 -10.81 -11.96 5.26
N LYS A 101 -10.64 -10.62 5.22
CA LYS A 101 -11.71 -9.69 4.91
C LYS A 101 -12.03 -9.57 3.42
N THR A 102 -11.20 -10.17 2.57
CA THR A 102 -11.28 -10.00 1.10
C THR A 102 -11.32 -8.54 0.68
N GLU A 103 -10.47 -7.72 1.32
CA GLU A 103 -10.45 -6.27 1.16
C GLU A 103 -9.05 -5.77 0.80
N VAL A 104 -9.02 -4.71 0.00
CA VAL A 104 -7.83 -3.92 -0.29
C VAL A 104 -8.06 -2.49 0.16
N VAL A 105 -7.14 -1.97 0.98
CA VAL A 105 -7.12 -0.56 1.38
C VAL A 105 -5.91 0.10 0.74
N SER A 106 -6.15 1.17 -0.02
CA SER A 106 -5.08 1.92 -0.67
C SER A 106 -5.03 3.35 -0.17
N LEU A 107 -3.81 3.85 0.06
CA LEU A 107 -3.55 5.26 0.32
C LEU A 107 -3.08 5.92 -0.97
N GLU A 108 -3.92 6.81 -1.52
CA GLU A 108 -3.70 7.50 -2.79
C GLU A 108 -3.34 8.98 -2.52
N PRO A 109 -2.06 9.36 -2.60
CA PRO A 109 -1.64 10.74 -2.43
C PRO A 109 -1.85 11.52 -3.74
N LEU A 110 -3.03 12.11 -3.92
CA LEU A 110 -3.34 12.99 -5.05
C LEU A 110 -3.31 14.44 -4.60
N TYR A 111 -2.19 15.12 -4.84
CA TYR A 111 -2.00 16.52 -4.44
C TYR A 111 -3.13 17.43 -4.98
N PRO A 112 -3.68 18.36 -4.17
CA PRO A 112 -3.27 18.68 -2.79
C PRO A 112 -3.92 17.80 -1.70
N TYR A 113 -4.74 16.83 -2.09
CA TYR A 113 -5.50 15.98 -1.18
C TYR A 113 -4.87 14.60 -1.03
N ARG A 114 -5.33 13.88 -0.02
CA ARG A 114 -4.95 12.50 0.26
C ARG A 114 -6.21 11.68 0.39
N TYR A 115 -6.27 10.59 -0.33
CA TYR A 115 -7.45 9.72 -0.37
C TYR A 115 -7.12 8.34 0.15
N MET A 116 -8.10 7.73 0.80
CA MET A 116 -8.07 6.33 1.21
C MET A 116 -9.25 5.63 0.55
N THR A 117 -8.96 4.57 -0.19
CA THR A 117 -9.97 3.76 -0.84
C THR A 117 -10.07 2.40 -0.18
N HIS A 118 -11.29 1.90 -0.08
CA HIS A 118 -11.61 0.54 0.31
C HIS A 118 -12.26 -0.16 -0.88
N GLU A 119 -11.71 -1.27 -1.29
CA GLU A 119 -12.24 -2.02 -2.44
C GLU A 119 -12.21 -3.53 -2.16
N PRO A 120 -13.14 -4.30 -2.74
CA PRO A 120 -13.06 -5.75 -2.67
C PRO A 120 -11.76 -6.25 -3.27
N LEU A 121 -11.20 -7.31 -2.68
CA LEU A 121 -10.02 -7.97 -3.22
C LEU A 121 -10.33 -8.54 -4.60
N ALA A 122 -9.72 -7.96 -5.63
CA ALA A 122 -9.88 -8.43 -7.00
C ALA A 122 -9.22 -9.81 -7.18
N LYS A 123 -9.94 -10.73 -7.81
CA LYS A 123 -9.38 -11.99 -8.28
C LYS A 123 -8.80 -11.78 -9.67
N VAL A 124 -7.51 -12.03 -9.82
CA VAL A 124 -6.88 -12.06 -11.14
C VAL A 124 -6.98 -13.46 -11.70
N GLU A 125 -7.51 -13.59 -12.92
CA GLU A 125 -7.48 -14.84 -13.67
C GLU A 125 -6.17 -14.88 -14.45
N TRP A 126 -5.25 -15.74 -13.99
CA TRP A 126 -3.95 -15.92 -14.61
C TRP A 126 -3.97 -17.05 -15.63
N GLU A 127 -3.47 -16.75 -16.82
CA GLU A 127 -3.13 -17.73 -17.84
C GLU A 127 -1.65 -18.08 -17.67
N LEU A 128 -1.38 -19.32 -17.25
CA LEU A 128 -0.03 -19.81 -17.08
C LEU A 128 0.57 -20.16 -18.44
N ALA A 129 1.83 -19.82 -18.63
CA ALA A 129 2.57 -20.15 -19.84
C ALA A 129 3.74 -21.09 -19.53
N ASP A 130 4.18 -21.84 -20.53
CA ASP A 130 5.31 -22.78 -20.39
C ASP A 130 6.67 -22.08 -20.37
N ASP A 131 6.71 -20.78 -20.65
CA ASP A 131 7.94 -20.00 -20.63
C ASP A 131 8.51 -19.93 -19.21
N THR A 132 9.81 -20.16 -19.10
CA THR A 132 10.57 -20.08 -17.86
C THR A 132 11.76 -19.16 -18.00
N LEU A 133 12.16 -18.55 -16.89
CA LEU A 133 13.30 -17.62 -16.83
C LEU A 133 13.91 -17.65 -15.43
N THR A 134 15.22 -17.59 -15.32
CA THR A 134 15.89 -17.39 -14.04
C THR A 134 16.08 -15.89 -13.79
N ILE A 135 15.52 -15.37 -12.69
CA ILE A 135 15.63 -13.97 -12.26
C ILE A 135 16.19 -13.98 -10.84
N ASN A 136 17.33 -13.33 -10.64
CA ASN A 136 18.00 -13.24 -9.32
C ASN A 136 18.13 -14.63 -8.67
N GLU A 137 18.63 -15.61 -9.43
CA GLU A 137 18.84 -17.01 -9.03
C GLU A 137 17.55 -17.81 -8.76
N LEU A 138 16.37 -17.21 -8.87
CA LEU A 138 15.08 -17.86 -8.70
C LEU A 138 14.57 -18.39 -10.05
N PHE A 139 14.15 -19.65 -10.07
CA PHE A 139 13.48 -20.22 -11.23
C PHE A 139 12.04 -19.71 -11.29
N CYS A 140 11.70 -19.03 -12.38
CA CYS A 140 10.41 -18.36 -12.54
C CYS A 140 9.66 -18.91 -13.76
N GLN A 141 8.36 -19.00 -13.62
CA GLN A 141 7.40 -19.32 -14.67
C GLN A 141 6.60 -18.07 -15.05
N ARG A 142 6.23 -17.95 -16.33
CA ARG A 142 5.45 -16.83 -16.85
C ARG A 142 3.95 -17.04 -16.65
N ALA A 143 3.25 -15.95 -16.32
CA ALA A 143 1.80 -15.89 -16.39
C ALA A 143 1.34 -14.53 -16.95
N VAL A 144 0.15 -14.52 -17.57
CA VAL A 144 -0.48 -13.32 -18.10
C VAL A 144 -1.86 -13.18 -17.50
N GLY A 145 -2.27 -11.96 -17.13
CA GLY A 145 -3.58 -11.71 -16.56
C GLY A 145 -4.02 -10.25 -16.70
N LYS A 146 -5.26 -9.96 -16.30
CA LYS A 146 -5.82 -8.61 -16.35
C LYS A 146 -6.15 -8.12 -14.95
N LEU A 147 -5.70 -6.92 -14.63
CA LEU A 147 -6.04 -6.23 -13.38
C LEU A 147 -6.24 -4.74 -13.64
N TYR A 148 -7.35 -4.18 -13.17
CA TYR A 148 -7.71 -2.75 -13.30
C TYR A 148 -7.62 -2.21 -14.74
N GLY A 149 -8.06 -3.02 -15.71
CA GLY A 149 -8.09 -2.64 -17.13
C GLY A 149 -6.76 -2.78 -17.86
N LYS A 150 -5.67 -3.09 -17.14
CA LYS A 150 -4.35 -3.35 -17.72
C LYS A 150 -4.10 -4.83 -17.87
N SER A 151 -3.40 -5.22 -18.93
CA SER A 151 -2.83 -6.57 -19.12
C SER A 151 -1.45 -6.60 -18.51
N TRP A 152 -1.19 -7.63 -17.71
CA TRP A 152 0.07 -7.83 -16.98
C TRP A 152 0.74 -9.10 -17.45
N THR A 153 2.04 -9.03 -17.73
CA THR A 153 2.93 -10.19 -17.83
C THR A 153 3.73 -10.28 -16.56
N VAL A 154 3.67 -11.43 -15.90
CA VAL A 154 4.37 -11.64 -14.63
C VAL A 154 5.23 -12.88 -14.69
N TRP A 155 6.29 -12.89 -13.88
CA TRP A 155 7.17 -14.02 -13.62
C TRP A 155 7.09 -14.31 -12.13
N TYR A 156 6.72 -15.52 -11.76
CA TYR A 156 6.56 -15.94 -10.37
C TYR A 156 7.40 -17.17 -10.08
N THR A 157 7.78 -17.36 -8.82
CA THR A 157 8.55 -18.52 -8.38
C THR A 157 7.82 -19.30 -7.29
N GLU A 158 7.75 -20.62 -7.43
CA GLU A 158 7.22 -21.52 -6.40
C GLU A 158 8.26 -21.84 -5.31
N GLU A 159 9.54 -21.47 -5.50
CA GLU A 159 10.57 -21.59 -4.47
C GLU A 159 10.24 -20.73 -3.23
N ILE A 160 9.44 -19.68 -3.40
CA ILE A 160 8.86 -18.88 -2.32
C ILE A 160 7.34 -19.07 -2.35
N PRO A 161 6.79 -20.01 -1.56
CA PRO A 161 5.39 -20.43 -1.64
C PRO A 161 4.46 -19.36 -1.02
N SER A 162 4.25 -18.30 -1.75
CA SER A 162 3.40 -17.19 -1.34
C SER A 162 2.62 -16.67 -2.53
N SER A 163 1.30 -16.53 -2.40
CA SER A 163 0.46 -15.94 -3.44
C SER A 163 0.57 -14.42 -3.54
N ALA A 164 1.53 -13.82 -2.86
CA ALA A 164 1.74 -12.38 -2.81
C ALA A 164 2.49 -11.85 -4.05
N GLY A 165 2.39 -10.55 -4.24
CA GLY A 165 3.14 -9.81 -5.25
C GLY A 165 3.11 -8.31 -4.94
N PRO A 166 3.87 -7.49 -5.68
CA PRO A 166 3.94 -6.06 -5.46
C PRO A 166 2.60 -5.38 -5.76
N TRP A 167 2.36 -4.27 -5.07
CA TRP A 167 1.14 -3.47 -5.21
C TRP A 167 -0.11 -4.32 -4.97
N LYS A 168 -0.97 -4.51 -5.96
CA LYS A 168 -2.22 -5.30 -5.90
C LYS A 168 -2.15 -6.61 -6.69
N LEU A 169 -0.99 -6.91 -7.27
CA LEU A 169 -0.76 -8.14 -8.04
C LEU A 169 -0.59 -9.33 -7.10
N ARG A 170 -1.33 -10.43 -7.35
CA ARG A 170 -1.33 -11.61 -6.49
C ARG A 170 -2.08 -12.79 -7.11
N GLY A 171 -2.09 -13.92 -6.42
CA GLY A 171 -2.98 -15.06 -6.72
C GLY A 171 -2.34 -16.17 -7.53
N LEU A 172 -1.04 -16.13 -7.77
CA LEU A 172 -0.24 -17.22 -8.32
C LEU A 172 0.21 -18.17 -7.20
N PRO A 173 0.62 -19.42 -7.51
CA PRO A 173 1.06 -20.39 -6.51
C PRO A 173 2.42 -20.05 -5.86
N GLY A 174 3.08 -18.99 -6.33
CA GLY A 174 4.37 -18.51 -5.82
C GLY A 174 4.48 -17.00 -5.85
N LEU A 175 5.56 -16.48 -5.24
CA LEU A 175 5.83 -15.04 -5.18
C LEU A 175 6.06 -14.46 -6.58
N ILE A 176 5.41 -13.35 -6.89
CA ILE A 176 5.67 -12.61 -8.14
C ILE A 176 7.03 -11.92 -8.04
N VAL A 177 7.97 -12.34 -8.89
CA VAL A 177 9.36 -11.82 -8.94
C VAL A 177 9.49 -10.63 -9.88
N LYS A 178 8.82 -10.67 -11.04
CA LYS A 178 8.75 -9.57 -11.98
C LYS A 178 7.31 -9.39 -12.45
N ALA A 179 6.89 -8.15 -12.64
CA ALA A 179 5.62 -7.83 -13.26
C ALA A 179 5.78 -6.59 -14.15
N GLU A 180 5.17 -6.64 -15.34
CA GLU A 180 5.23 -5.56 -16.31
C GLU A 180 3.87 -5.45 -17.02
N ASP A 181 3.35 -4.23 -17.17
CA ASP A 181 2.13 -4.03 -17.95
C ASP A 181 2.44 -4.09 -19.45
N LYS A 182 1.43 -4.39 -20.26
CA LYS A 182 1.58 -4.59 -21.71
C LYS A 182 2.19 -3.38 -22.41
N GLU A 183 1.91 -2.19 -21.92
CA GLU A 183 2.40 -0.93 -22.47
C GLU A 183 3.85 -0.63 -22.06
N GLY A 184 4.44 -1.41 -21.11
CA GLY A 184 5.79 -1.19 -20.60
C GLY A 184 5.91 0.05 -19.70
N ILE A 185 4.76 0.60 -19.26
CA ILE A 185 4.73 1.80 -18.41
C ILE A 185 5.16 1.46 -16.98
N HIS A 186 4.66 0.35 -16.46
CA HIS A 186 4.91 -0.07 -15.08
C HIS A 186 5.72 -1.36 -15.05
N CYS A 187 6.83 -1.37 -14.32
CA CYS A 187 7.62 -2.57 -14.10
C CYS A 187 8.00 -2.70 -12.62
N PHE A 188 7.78 -3.89 -12.06
CA PHE A 188 8.23 -4.29 -10.73
C PHE A 188 9.26 -5.41 -10.89
N LEU A 189 10.39 -5.31 -10.20
CA LEU A 189 11.44 -6.31 -10.19
C LEU A 189 11.91 -6.56 -8.76
N LEU A 190 11.72 -7.78 -8.26
CA LEU A 190 12.24 -8.23 -6.98
C LEU A 190 13.77 -8.18 -6.99
N TYR A 191 14.38 -7.60 -5.96
CA TYR A 191 15.83 -7.59 -5.83
C TYR A 191 16.35 -8.23 -4.52
N GLU A 192 15.50 -8.38 -3.50
CA GLU A 192 15.88 -8.96 -2.22
C GLU A 192 14.67 -9.52 -1.49
N THR A 193 14.88 -10.56 -0.68
CA THR A 193 13.94 -11.01 0.36
C THR A 193 14.64 -11.13 1.70
N LYS A 194 13.95 -10.78 2.79
CA LYS A 194 14.46 -10.90 4.15
C LYS A 194 13.46 -11.60 5.05
N ASN A 195 13.91 -12.58 5.83
CA ASN A 195 13.12 -13.14 6.91
C ASN A 195 13.08 -12.11 8.06
N GLU A 196 12.06 -11.27 8.05
CA GLU A 196 11.90 -10.20 9.03
C GLU A 196 10.45 -10.15 9.51
N VAL A 197 10.27 -10.13 10.83
CA VAL A 197 8.95 -10.05 11.47
C VAL A 197 8.67 -8.59 11.80
N ARG A 198 7.64 -8.04 11.15
CA ARG A 198 7.10 -6.70 11.42
C ARG A 198 5.59 -6.76 11.54
N ASP A 199 5.02 -5.86 12.34
CA ASP A 199 3.59 -5.74 12.47
C ASP A 199 2.97 -5.18 11.18
N ILE A 200 1.93 -5.85 10.70
CA ILE A 200 1.05 -5.36 9.64
C ILE A 200 -0.20 -4.82 10.35
N ASN A 201 -0.37 -3.50 10.26
CA ASN A 201 -1.41 -2.79 10.97
C ASN A 201 -2.53 -2.33 10.03
N SER A 202 -3.74 -2.16 10.58
CA SER A 202 -4.85 -1.53 9.87
C SER A 202 -4.47 -0.11 9.45
N ILE A 203 -4.87 0.26 8.25
CA ILE A 203 -4.72 1.62 7.77
C ILE A 203 -5.92 2.43 8.22
N ASN A 204 -5.69 3.38 9.12
CA ASN A 204 -6.69 4.34 9.54
C ASN A 204 -6.00 5.69 9.77
N HIS A 205 -5.93 6.48 8.73
CA HIS A 205 -5.19 7.75 8.75
C HIS A 205 -6.18 8.92 8.75
N PRO A 206 -6.24 9.74 9.81
CA PRO A 206 -7.22 10.81 9.95
C PRO A 206 -7.12 11.90 8.88
N ASP A 207 -5.92 12.09 8.29
CA ASP A 207 -5.66 13.10 7.26
C ASP A 207 -6.08 12.64 5.85
N TYR A 208 -6.61 11.40 5.71
CA TYR A 208 -7.04 10.87 4.42
C TYR A 208 -8.56 10.92 4.27
N HIS A 209 -9.01 11.44 3.15
CA HIS A 209 -10.43 11.42 2.78
C HIS A 209 -10.82 10.02 2.31
N LYS A 210 -11.78 9.40 2.99
CA LYS A 210 -12.34 8.12 2.57
C LYS A 210 -13.20 8.32 1.33
N VAL A 211 -12.86 7.64 0.25
CA VAL A 211 -13.59 7.73 -1.02
C VAL A 211 -13.76 6.36 -1.64
N ASN A 212 -14.79 6.23 -2.48
CA ASN A 212 -14.91 5.07 -3.35
C ASN A 212 -13.99 5.27 -4.56
N ARG A 213 -13.27 4.22 -4.99
CA ARG A 213 -12.37 4.26 -6.14
C ARG A 213 -13.03 4.78 -7.42
N LYS A 214 -14.33 4.44 -7.65
CA LYS A 214 -15.07 4.95 -8.81
C LYS A 214 -15.15 6.48 -8.85
N ASN A 215 -15.25 7.10 -7.67
CA ASN A 215 -15.30 8.56 -7.55
C ASN A 215 -13.92 9.19 -7.75
N LEU A 216 -12.85 8.45 -7.41
CA LEU A 216 -11.49 8.93 -7.59
C LEU A 216 -11.06 9.03 -9.06
N MET A 217 -11.64 8.19 -9.93
CA MET A 217 -11.35 8.19 -11.38
C MET A 217 -12.09 9.31 -12.16
N MET A 218 -12.90 10.13 -11.47
CA MET A 218 -13.62 11.24 -12.09
C MET A 218 -12.90 12.59 -11.94
N PHE A 219 -11.73 12.60 -11.34
CA PHE A 219 -10.83 13.74 -11.20
C PHE A 219 -9.52 13.46 -11.93
#